data_2e05cabb2751b51f9550bf094e9d31fc
#
_entry.id   2e05cabb2751b51f9550bf094e9d31fc
#
_cell.length_a   1.000
_cell.length_b   1.000
_cell.length_c   1.000
_cell.angle_alpha   90.00
_cell.angle_beta   90.00
_cell.angle_gamma   90.00
#
_symmetry.space_group_name_H-M   'P 1'
#
loop_
_entity.id
_entity.type
_entity.pdbx_description
1 polymer ?
#
loop_
_entity_poly.entity_id
_entity_poly.type
_entity_poly.pdbx_seq_one_letter_code
_entity_poly.pdbx_strand_id
1 'polypeptide(L)'
;AISADGTDLLRDDAADLAVGSMTDVPADLSYAPAYRFEQMLITPHDHPLARGPLSLDAISKHPLVLPPKRQITYRLVDQVFQRHRLPYTVALEVGGWEVIKQYVAMGMGISIVPALCLNDADPGKLVARSMREWFPERSYGVIVRRGKALSAPARAFVEMIEPALFRPRDYDQSGHSDR
;
A
#
# COMPACT_ATOMS: atom_id res chain seq x y z
N ALA A 1 2.17 -6.13 -1.41
CA ALA A 1 2.25 -6.94 -2.62
C ALA A 1 2.27 -8.40 -2.21
N ILE A 2 1.55 -9.20 -2.96
CA ILE A 2 1.69 -10.65 -2.83
C ILE A 2 3.10 -11.03 -3.30
N SER A 3 3.78 -11.95 -2.61
CA SER A 3 5.05 -12.49 -3.08
C SER A 3 4.82 -13.41 -4.30
N ALA A 4 5.88 -13.71 -5.05
CA ALA A 4 5.82 -14.73 -6.10
C ALA A 4 5.25 -16.05 -5.55
N ASP A 5 5.72 -16.45 -4.36
CA ASP A 5 5.23 -17.62 -3.64
C ASP A 5 3.70 -17.62 -3.44
N GLY A 6 3.11 -16.44 -3.13
CA GLY A 6 1.67 -16.32 -2.94
C GLY A 6 0.87 -16.50 -4.23
N THR A 7 1.40 -16.07 -5.38
CA THR A 7 0.74 -16.32 -6.67
C THR A 7 0.87 -17.78 -7.11
N ASP A 8 1.98 -18.43 -6.79
CA ASP A 8 2.19 -19.84 -7.09
C ASP A 8 1.26 -20.73 -6.27
N LEU A 9 1.04 -20.42 -4.98
CA LEU A 9 0.05 -21.12 -4.15
C LEU A 9 -1.37 -21.06 -4.74
N LEU A 10 -1.75 -19.94 -5.37
CA LEU A 10 -3.04 -19.84 -6.07
C LEU A 10 -3.09 -20.69 -7.33
N ARG A 11 -1.98 -20.76 -8.09
CA ARG A 11 -1.87 -21.56 -9.33
C ARG A 11 -1.89 -23.05 -9.05
N ASP A 12 -1.24 -23.46 -7.97
CA ASP A 12 -1.12 -24.86 -7.55
C ASP A 12 -2.32 -25.36 -6.75
N ASP A 13 -3.38 -24.55 -6.62
CA ASP A 13 -4.56 -24.84 -5.79
C ASP A 13 -4.24 -25.09 -4.30
N ALA A 14 -3.09 -24.68 -3.84
CA ALA A 14 -2.70 -24.73 -2.43
C ALA A 14 -3.33 -23.59 -1.59
N ALA A 15 -3.88 -22.57 -2.26
CA ALA A 15 -4.70 -21.53 -1.65
C ALA A 15 -5.92 -21.22 -2.52
N ASP A 16 -7.05 -20.91 -1.88
CA ASP A 16 -8.28 -20.51 -2.59
C ASP A 16 -8.23 -19.06 -3.03
N LEU A 17 -7.66 -18.20 -2.20
CA LEU A 17 -7.54 -16.77 -2.42
C LEU A 17 -6.26 -16.24 -1.75
N ALA A 18 -5.88 -15.02 -2.13
CA ALA A 18 -4.88 -14.24 -1.42
C ALA A 18 -5.40 -12.81 -1.21
N VAL A 19 -4.93 -12.17 -0.14
CA VAL A 19 -5.19 -10.75 0.10
C VAL A 19 -3.89 -9.98 -0.05
N GLY A 20 -3.89 -8.98 -0.89
CA GLY A 20 -2.68 -8.21 -1.14
C GLY A 20 -2.88 -7.06 -2.13
N SER A 21 -1.79 -6.40 -2.45
CA SER A 21 -1.76 -5.34 -3.46
C SER A 21 -1.16 -5.89 -4.75
N MET A 22 -1.84 -5.65 -5.87
CA MET A 22 -1.38 -6.06 -7.18
C MET A 22 -1.53 -4.88 -8.15
N THR A 23 -0.48 -4.55 -8.87
CA THR A 23 -0.48 -3.48 -9.88
C THR A 23 -0.67 -4.07 -11.27
N ASP A 24 0.15 -5.08 -11.60
CA ASP A 24 0.06 -5.82 -12.85
C ASP A 24 -0.59 -7.18 -12.55
N VAL A 25 -1.81 -7.36 -13.02
CA VAL A 25 -2.59 -8.59 -12.78
C VAL A 25 -2.30 -9.58 -13.88
N PRO A 26 -1.65 -10.71 -13.60
CA PRO A 26 -1.45 -11.77 -14.58
C PRO A 26 -2.76 -12.25 -15.19
N ALA A 27 -2.73 -12.70 -16.45
CA ALA A 27 -3.93 -13.09 -17.19
C ALA A 27 -4.69 -14.27 -16.55
N ASP A 28 -3.99 -15.12 -15.82
CA ASP A 28 -4.52 -16.29 -15.09
C ASP A 28 -5.12 -15.93 -13.72
N LEU A 29 -4.94 -14.69 -13.25
CA LEU A 29 -5.46 -14.21 -11.98
C LEU A 29 -6.54 -13.15 -12.17
N SER A 30 -7.35 -12.96 -11.16
CA SER A 30 -8.30 -11.85 -11.02
C SER A 30 -8.00 -11.11 -9.73
N TYR A 31 -8.02 -9.78 -9.80
CA TYR A 31 -7.83 -8.90 -8.66
C TYR A 31 -9.05 -8.01 -8.48
N ALA A 32 -9.60 -8.01 -7.29
CA ALA A 32 -10.68 -7.14 -6.88
C ALA A 32 -10.21 -6.23 -5.75
N PRO A 33 -10.00 -4.93 -6.00
CA PRO A 33 -9.58 -3.99 -4.96
C PRO A 33 -10.72 -3.80 -3.95
N ALA A 34 -10.41 -3.95 -2.67
CA ALA A 34 -11.36 -3.80 -1.57
C ALA A 34 -11.06 -2.54 -0.73
N TYR A 35 -9.81 -2.25 -0.49
CA TYR A 35 -9.39 -1.15 0.37
C TYR A 35 -8.32 -0.29 -0.32
N ARG A 36 -8.56 1.01 -0.45
CA ARG A 36 -7.62 1.98 -1.03
C ARG A 36 -6.91 2.76 0.07
N PHE A 37 -5.66 3.10 -0.16
CA PHE A 37 -4.83 3.85 0.78
C PHE A 37 -3.77 4.68 0.08
N GLU A 38 -3.40 5.77 0.72
CA GLU A 38 -2.29 6.62 0.29
C GLU A 38 -1.00 6.30 1.07
N GLN A 39 0.11 6.86 0.59
CA GLN A 39 1.35 6.89 1.36
C GLN A 39 1.35 8.11 2.27
N MET A 40 1.88 7.94 3.47
CA MET A 40 1.97 9.00 4.48
C MET A 40 3.42 9.20 4.86
N LEU A 41 3.87 10.45 4.88
CA LEU A 41 5.09 10.81 5.60
C LEU A 41 4.81 10.77 7.09
N ILE A 42 5.64 10.09 7.87
CA ILE A 42 5.60 10.13 9.33
C ILE A 42 6.88 10.75 9.88
N THR A 43 6.70 11.62 10.87
CA THR A 43 7.79 12.35 11.54
C THR A 43 7.52 12.43 13.04
N PRO A 44 8.56 12.69 13.87
CA PRO A 44 8.32 13.14 15.24
C PRO A 44 7.54 14.48 15.28
N HIS A 45 6.93 14.80 16.40
CA HIS A 45 6.13 16.02 16.56
C HIS A 45 6.91 17.33 16.40
N ASP A 46 8.16 17.33 16.83
CA ASP A 46 9.09 18.47 16.81
C ASP A 46 9.88 18.58 15.51
N HIS A 47 9.68 17.64 14.58
CA HIS A 47 10.40 17.63 13.32
C HIS A 47 9.95 18.81 12.41
N PRO A 48 10.89 19.48 11.69
CA PRO A 48 10.54 20.61 10.80
C PRO A 48 9.45 20.28 9.76
N LEU A 49 9.43 19.04 9.26
CA LEU A 49 8.43 18.58 8.29
C LEU A 49 7.09 18.14 8.92
N ALA A 50 6.95 18.19 10.24
CA ALA A 50 5.66 17.95 10.90
C ALA A 50 4.62 19.01 10.54
N ARG A 51 5.08 20.22 10.26
CA ARG A 51 4.24 21.38 9.94
C ARG A 51 4.88 22.18 8.78
N GLY A 52 4.10 23.06 8.17
CA GLY A 52 4.61 23.93 7.10
C GLY A 52 4.63 23.27 5.71
N PRO A 53 5.30 23.87 4.74
CA PRO A 53 5.36 23.36 3.37
C PRO A 53 6.04 21.99 3.31
N LEU A 54 5.48 21.10 2.50
CA LEU A 54 6.03 19.77 2.25
C LEU A 54 6.48 19.69 0.79
N SER A 55 7.69 19.18 0.57
CA SER A 55 8.20 18.89 -0.76
C SER A 55 9.14 17.70 -0.73
N LEU A 56 9.30 17.02 -1.85
CA LEU A 56 10.25 15.90 -1.96
C LEU A 56 11.70 16.36 -1.71
N ASP A 57 12.06 17.56 -2.14
CA ASP A 57 13.38 18.15 -1.88
C ASP A 57 13.61 18.36 -0.37
N ALA A 58 12.61 18.84 0.35
CA ALA A 58 12.71 18.98 1.80
C ALA A 58 12.85 17.60 2.49
N ILE A 59 12.08 16.61 2.06
CA ILE A 59 12.14 15.24 2.59
C ILE A 59 13.52 14.62 2.31
N SER A 60 14.08 14.81 1.12
CA SER A 60 15.36 14.22 0.71
C SER A 60 16.54 14.61 1.59
N LYS A 61 16.44 15.74 2.30
CA LYS A 61 17.47 16.27 3.21
C LYS A 61 17.49 15.60 4.57
N HIS A 62 16.51 14.73 4.84
CA HIS A 62 16.40 14.00 6.10
C HIS A 62 16.61 12.51 5.89
N PRO A 63 17.26 11.82 6.83
CA PRO A 63 17.48 10.39 6.71
C PRO A 63 16.16 9.62 6.82
N LEU A 64 15.97 8.62 5.97
CA LEU A 64 14.78 7.79 5.93
C LEU A 64 14.97 6.49 6.71
N VAL A 65 13.98 6.08 7.45
CA VAL A 65 13.83 4.73 8.00
C VAL A 65 12.90 3.97 7.06
N LEU A 66 13.39 2.95 6.39
CA LEU A 66 12.64 2.27 5.34
C LEU A 66 12.51 0.76 5.60
N PRO A 67 11.47 0.11 5.05
CA PRO A 67 11.40 -1.34 5.07
C PRO A 67 12.49 -1.96 4.17
N PRO A 68 12.73 -3.28 4.24
CA PRO A 68 13.70 -3.96 3.38
C PRO A 68 13.48 -3.68 1.88
N LYS A 69 14.57 -3.58 1.12
CA LYS A 69 14.58 -3.26 -0.34
C LYS A 69 13.65 -4.15 -1.18
N ARG A 70 13.45 -5.40 -0.76
CA ARG A 70 12.52 -6.33 -1.42
C ARG A 70 11.06 -5.91 -1.29
N GLN A 71 10.70 -5.07 -0.31
CA GLN A 71 9.34 -4.62 -0.10
C GLN A 71 8.95 -3.53 -1.10
N ILE A 72 7.67 -3.53 -1.46
CA ILE A 72 7.15 -2.66 -2.50
C ILE A 72 7.20 -1.18 -2.10
N THR A 73 7.03 -0.87 -0.82
CA THR A 73 7.10 0.51 -0.34
C THR A 73 8.51 1.09 -0.51
N TYR A 74 9.57 0.30 -0.22
CA TYR A 74 10.94 0.76 -0.50
C TYR A 74 11.13 1.09 -1.98
N ARG A 75 10.74 0.16 -2.87
CA ARG A 75 10.88 0.36 -4.32
C ARG A 75 10.07 1.55 -4.83
N LEU A 76 8.89 1.78 -4.24
CA LEU A 76 8.07 2.93 -4.59
C LEU A 76 8.72 4.25 -4.16
N VAL A 77 9.29 4.30 -2.96
CA VAL A 77 10.06 5.46 -2.48
C VAL A 77 11.25 5.71 -3.41
N ASP A 78 12.05 4.70 -3.67
CA ASP A 78 13.21 4.80 -4.55
C ASP A 78 12.80 5.30 -5.95
N GLN A 79 11.76 4.73 -6.55
CA GLN A 79 11.25 5.14 -7.86
C GLN A 79 10.82 6.62 -7.90
N VAL A 80 10.13 7.10 -6.85
CA VAL A 80 9.69 8.49 -6.79
C VAL A 80 10.88 9.44 -6.68
N PHE A 81 11.83 9.17 -5.79
CA PHE A 81 13.01 10.02 -5.64
C PHE A 81 13.90 10.00 -6.90
N GLN A 82 14.10 8.84 -7.53
CA GLN A 82 14.83 8.72 -8.80
C GLN A 82 14.16 9.51 -9.93
N ARG A 83 12.83 9.40 -10.07
CA ARG A 83 12.07 10.16 -11.08
C ARG A 83 12.28 11.68 -10.94
N HIS A 84 12.37 12.16 -9.71
CA HIS A 84 12.59 13.59 -9.42
C HIS A 84 14.07 13.96 -9.34
N ARG A 85 15.00 13.01 -9.58
CA ARG A 85 16.46 13.21 -9.53
C ARG A 85 16.92 13.77 -8.18
N LEU A 86 16.28 13.34 -7.10
CA LEU A 86 16.60 13.74 -5.73
C LEU A 86 17.38 12.60 -5.04
N PRO A 87 18.61 12.85 -4.60
CA PRO A 87 19.32 11.89 -3.76
C PRO A 87 18.66 11.84 -2.39
N TYR A 88 18.66 10.70 -1.75
CA TYR A 88 18.19 10.52 -0.38
C TYR A 88 19.09 9.58 0.40
N THR A 89 19.02 9.65 1.73
CA THR A 89 19.83 8.80 2.62
C THR A 89 18.92 7.86 3.40
N VAL A 90 19.27 6.60 3.46
CA VAL A 90 18.62 5.62 4.33
C VAL A 90 19.42 5.50 5.62
N ALA A 91 18.83 5.93 6.74
CA ALA A 91 19.43 5.79 8.05
C ALA A 91 19.36 4.36 8.55
N LEU A 92 18.23 3.71 8.30
CA LEU A 92 17.96 2.36 8.79
C LEU A 92 17.03 1.61 7.84
N GLU A 93 17.39 0.35 7.57
CA GLU A 93 16.55 -0.60 6.86
C GLU A 93 16.04 -1.64 7.86
N VAL A 94 14.71 -1.66 8.14
CA VAL A 94 14.14 -2.48 9.19
C VAL A 94 12.76 -3.02 8.83
N GLY A 95 12.48 -4.27 9.18
CA GLY A 95 11.19 -4.92 8.96
C GLY A 95 10.16 -4.55 10.04
N GLY A 96 8.86 -4.54 9.63
CA GLY A 96 7.73 -4.30 10.52
C GLY A 96 7.38 -2.80 10.68
N TRP A 97 6.13 -2.47 10.38
CA TRP A 97 5.65 -1.09 10.41
C TRP A 97 5.68 -0.49 11.81
N GLU A 98 5.33 -1.26 12.83
CA GLU A 98 5.39 -0.81 14.22
C GLU A 98 6.81 -0.47 14.66
N VAL A 99 7.80 -1.26 14.21
CA VAL A 99 9.22 -0.99 14.51
C VAL A 99 9.69 0.27 13.80
N ILE A 100 9.32 0.46 12.53
CA ILE A 100 9.60 1.70 11.78
C ILE A 100 9.02 2.91 12.51
N LYS A 101 7.76 2.86 12.94
CA LYS A 101 7.10 3.94 13.67
C LYS A 101 7.83 4.27 14.98
N GLN A 102 8.28 3.26 15.71
CA GLN A 102 9.06 3.48 16.93
C GLN A 102 10.39 4.19 16.66
N TYR A 103 11.15 3.77 15.65
CA TYR A 103 12.40 4.44 15.31
C TYR A 103 12.20 5.88 14.86
N VAL A 104 11.12 6.14 14.11
CA VAL A 104 10.76 7.53 13.76
C VAL A 104 10.40 8.33 15.01
N ALA A 105 9.58 7.78 15.91
CA ALA A 105 9.22 8.46 17.17
C ALA A 105 10.45 8.77 18.06
N MET A 106 11.50 7.96 17.97
CA MET A 106 12.79 8.18 18.65
C MET A 106 13.69 9.20 17.95
N GLY A 107 13.26 9.78 16.81
CA GLY A 107 14.05 10.77 16.08
C GLY A 107 15.19 10.21 15.23
N MET A 108 15.22 8.91 14.95
CA MET A 108 16.28 8.29 14.13
C MET A 108 16.16 8.60 12.62
N GLY A 109 15.10 9.27 12.22
CA GLY A 109 14.80 9.67 10.84
C GLY A 109 13.30 9.85 10.66
N ILE A 110 12.89 10.02 9.42
CA ILE A 110 11.49 10.08 9.00
C ILE A 110 11.17 8.87 8.14
N SER A 111 9.90 8.58 7.88
CA SER A 111 9.54 7.46 7.01
C SER A 111 8.34 7.76 6.14
N ILE A 112 8.22 7.00 5.05
CA ILE A 112 7.03 6.99 4.19
C ILE A 112 6.39 5.62 4.32
N VAL A 113 5.16 5.59 4.84
CA VAL A 113 4.44 4.36 5.19
C VAL A 113 3.05 4.36 4.56
N PRO A 114 2.46 3.19 4.29
CA PRO A 114 1.04 3.10 3.92
C PRO A 114 0.15 3.61 5.04
N ALA A 115 -0.90 4.39 4.72
CA ALA A 115 -1.83 4.93 5.70
C ALA A 115 -2.47 3.85 6.59
N LEU A 116 -2.69 2.66 6.04
CA LEU A 116 -3.25 1.51 6.79
C LEU A 116 -2.36 1.01 7.94
N CYS A 117 -1.08 1.43 8.00
CA CYS A 117 -0.17 1.06 9.09
C CYS A 117 -0.29 2.01 10.29
N LEU A 118 -1.06 3.09 10.14
CA LEU A 118 -1.31 4.05 11.21
C LEU A 118 -2.52 3.64 12.04
N ASN A 119 -2.48 3.91 13.33
CA ASN A 119 -3.56 3.61 14.28
C ASN A 119 -3.81 4.79 15.22
N ASP A 120 -4.84 4.70 16.05
CA ASP A 120 -5.29 5.78 16.93
C ASP A 120 -4.27 6.19 18.01
N ALA A 121 -3.27 5.35 18.29
CA ALA A 121 -2.20 5.66 19.26
C ALA A 121 -1.04 6.44 18.63
N ASP A 122 -0.92 6.47 17.31
CA ASP A 122 0.21 7.11 16.61
C ASP A 122 0.21 8.65 16.74
N PRO A 123 -0.96 9.37 16.72
CA PRO A 123 -0.97 10.83 16.89
C PRO A 123 -0.38 11.33 18.20
N GLY A 124 -0.29 10.48 19.23
CA GLY A 124 0.43 10.80 20.48
C GLY A 124 1.96 10.79 20.37
N LYS A 125 2.52 10.25 19.28
CA LYS A 125 3.98 10.04 19.10
C LYS A 125 4.51 10.59 17.78
N LEU A 126 3.66 10.60 16.76
CA LEU A 126 4.03 10.90 15.38
C LEU A 126 3.06 11.91 14.76
N VAL A 127 3.56 12.65 13.79
CA VAL A 127 2.75 13.43 12.85
C VAL A 127 2.74 12.69 11.52
N ALA A 128 1.57 12.47 10.95
CA ALA A 128 1.39 11.86 9.65
C ALA A 128 0.88 12.90 8.64
N ARG A 129 1.49 12.95 7.46
CA ARG A 129 1.14 13.87 6.39
C ARG A 129 0.97 13.14 5.06
N SER A 130 -0.07 13.51 4.31
CA SER A 130 -0.36 12.92 3.01
C SER A 130 0.76 13.15 2.00
N MET A 131 1.08 12.10 1.25
CA MET A 131 2.06 12.11 0.17
C MET A 131 1.40 11.88 -1.20
N ARG A 132 0.07 12.07 -1.31
CA ARG A 132 -0.69 11.80 -2.54
C ARG A 132 -0.26 12.62 -3.75
N GLU A 133 0.39 13.74 -3.53
CA GLU A 133 0.91 14.59 -4.61
C GLU A 133 2.01 13.87 -5.42
N TRP A 134 2.81 13.02 -4.75
CA TRP A 134 3.97 12.37 -5.37
C TRP A 134 3.82 10.86 -5.50
N PHE A 135 2.98 10.27 -4.66
CA PHE A 135 2.80 8.82 -4.60
C PHE A 135 1.41 8.44 -5.08
N PRO A 136 1.29 7.47 -5.99
CA PRO A 136 -0.01 6.98 -6.42
C PRO A 136 -0.76 6.33 -5.27
N GLU A 137 -2.08 6.48 -5.28
CA GLU A 137 -2.96 5.70 -4.43
C GLU A 137 -2.78 4.21 -4.75
N ARG A 138 -2.83 3.39 -3.72
CA ARG A 138 -2.70 1.95 -3.83
C ARG A 138 -3.91 1.27 -3.23
N SER A 139 -4.08 -0.02 -3.54
CA SER A 139 -5.15 -0.82 -2.95
C SER A 139 -4.64 -2.16 -2.44
N TYR A 140 -5.25 -2.64 -1.38
CA TYR A 140 -5.32 -4.05 -1.06
C TYR A 140 -6.65 -4.61 -1.55
N GLY A 141 -6.63 -5.86 -1.97
CA GLY A 141 -7.83 -6.52 -2.47
C GLY A 141 -7.67 -8.03 -2.47
N VAL A 142 -8.69 -8.69 -2.95
CA VAL A 142 -8.75 -10.14 -3.08
C VAL A 142 -8.20 -10.56 -4.43
N ILE A 143 -7.34 -11.55 -4.42
CA ILE A 143 -6.73 -12.16 -5.59
C ILE A 143 -7.17 -13.61 -5.65
N VAL A 144 -7.69 -14.04 -6.79
CA VAL A 144 -8.12 -15.42 -7.03
C VAL A 144 -7.65 -15.90 -8.39
N ARG A 145 -7.55 -17.20 -8.58
CA ARG A 145 -7.32 -17.77 -9.91
C ARG A 145 -8.57 -17.55 -10.77
N ARG A 146 -8.36 -17.05 -11.99
CA ARG A 146 -9.45 -16.80 -12.93
C ARG A 146 -10.18 -18.08 -13.27
N GLY A 147 -11.51 -18.04 -13.24
CA GLY A 147 -12.36 -19.21 -13.53
C GLY A 147 -12.48 -20.23 -12.41
N LYS A 148 -11.77 -20.07 -11.29
CA LYS A 148 -11.92 -20.94 -10.12
C LYS A 148 -13.16 -20.50 -9.33
N ALA A 149 -14.04 -21.46 -9.04
CA ALA A 149 -15.12 -21.27 -8.08
C ALA A 149 -14.55 -21.23 -6.66
N LEU A 150 -14.90 -20.21 -5.88
CA LEU A 150 -14.52 -20.15 -4.48
C LEU A 150 -15.31 -21.15 -3.65
N SER A 151 -14.65 -21.82 -2.71
CA SER A 151 -15.29 -22.64 -1.67
C SER A 151 -16.23 -21.77 -0.81
N ALA A 152 -17.20 -22.36 -0.15
CA ALA A 152 -18.12 -21.63 0.71
C ALA A 152 -17.41 -20.85 1.83
N PRO A 153 -16.41 -21.40 2.54
CA PRO A 153 -15.62 -20.66 3.51
C PRO A 153 -14.83 -19.50 2.88
N ALA A 154 -14.22 -19.71 1.70
CA ALA A 154 -13.48 -18.65 1.01
C ALA A 154 -14.39 -17.50 0.58
N ARG A 155 -15.60 -17.82 0.10
CA ARG A 155 -16.63 -16.82 -0.24
C ARG A 155 -17.06 -16.02 0.97
N ALA A 156 -17.37 -16.68 2.10
CA ALA A 156 -17.75 -16.00 3.34
C ALA A 156 -16.64 -15.07 3.84
N PHE A 157 -15.38 -15.50 3.73
CA PHE A 157 -14.24 -14.64 4.10
C PHE A 157 -14.12 -13.40 3.20
N VAL A 158 -14.31 -13.55 1.89
CA VAL A 158 -14.29 -12.42 0.96
C VAL A 158 -15.45 -11.44 1.23
N GLU A 159 -16.64 -11.95 1.55
CA GLU A 159 -17.80 -11.14 1.90
C GLU A 159 -17.57 -10.32 3.19
N MET A 160 -16.76 -10.81 4.12
CA MET A 160 -16.35 -10.04 5.31
C MET A 160 -15.39 -8.88 4.96
N ILE A 161 -14.55 -9.04 3.94
CA ILE A 161 -13.58 -8.03 3.50
C ILE A 161 -14.27 -6.97 2.64
N GLU A 162 -15.07 -7.39 1.68
CA GLU A 162 -15.74 -6.53 0.70
C GLU A 162 -17.06 -7.16 0.25
N PRO A 163 -18.15 -6.84 0.95
CA PRO A 163 -19.48 -7.41 0.65
C PRO A 163 -19.98 -7.13 -0.77
N ALA A 164 -19.49 -6.06 -1.40
CA ALA A 164 -19.90 -5.68 -2.75
C ALA A 164 -19.21 -6.50 -3.86
N LEU A 165 -18.19 -7.28 -3.53
CA LEU A 165 -17.34 -8.00 -4.49
C LEU A 165 -18.12 -9.05 -5.31
N PHE A 166 -19.17 -9.61 -4.73
CA PHE A 166 -20.04 -10.61 -5.37
C PHE A 166 -21.41 -10.04 -5.82
N ARG A 167 -21.66 -8.75 -5.57
CA ARG A 167 -22.86 -8.13 -6.13
C ARG A 167 -22.70 -8.04 -7.64
N PRO A 168 -23.70 -8.41 -8.45
CA PRO A 168 -23.68 -8.13 -9.89
C PRO A 168 -23.39 -6.65 -10.07
N ARG A 169 -22.36 -6.30 -10.82
CA ARG A 169 -22.22 -4.94 -11.31
C ARG A 169 -23.41 -4.73 -12.23
N ASP A 170 -24.30 -3.82 -11.86
CA ASP A 170 -25.31 -3.34 -12.80
C ASP A 170 -24.51 -2.81 -14.00
N TYR A 171 -24.57 -3.55 -15.09
CA TYR A 171 -24.12 -3.07 -16.39
C TYR A 171 -25.08 -1.92 -16.72
N ASP A 172 -24.62 -0.70 -16.47
CA ASP A 172 -25.32 0.50 -16.92
C ASP A 172 -25.45 0.43 -18.45
N GLN A 173 -26.65 0.09 -18.89
CA GLN A 173 -27.09 0.13 -20.29
C GLN A 173 -27.34 1.59 -20.64
N SER A 174 -26.32 2.45 -20.62
CA SER A 174 -26.40 3.80 -21.16
C SER A 174 -25.42 3.96 -22.32
N GLY A 175 -25.76 3.38 -23.44
CA GLY A 175 -24.92 3.46 -24.63
C GLY A 175 -25.62 3.00 -25.91
N HIS A 176 -26.95 3.19 -25.99
CA HIS A 176 -27.65 3.16 -27.29
C HIS A 176 -28.79 4.18 -27.24
N SER A 177 -28.55 5.34 -27.79
CA SER A 177 -29.57 6.20 -28.31
C SER A 177 -29.03 6.95 -29.52
N ASP A 178 -29.29 6.42 -30.66
CA ASP A 178 -29.91 6.99 -31.82
C ASP A 178 -29.41 8.30 -32.45
N ARG A 179 -29.13 8.11 -33.71
CA ARG A 179 -29.28 8.94 -34.93
C ARG A 179 -28.15 9.88 -35.27
#